data_fd1cb4e4890287d4bfed3a0a0d1d559f
#
_entry.id   fd1cb4e4890287d4bfed3a0a0d1d559f
#
_cell.length_a   1.000
_cell.length_b   1.000
_cell.length_c   1.000
_cell.angle_alpha   90.00
_cell.angle_beta   90.00
_cell.angle_gamma   90.00
#
_symmetry.space_group_name_H-M   'P 1'
#
loop_
_entity.id
_entity.type
_entity.pdbx_description
1 polymer ?
#
loop_
_entity_poly.entity_id
_entity_poly.type
_entity_poly.pdbx_seq_one_letter_code
_entity_poly.pdbx_strand_id
1 'polypeptide(L)'
;MLSLKAAFAQHTRNNTRKEKARLLKLSINGRFLTQSLTGVQRYAAEIVKAMDGLLASGNAAPQLLDAEWQILVPPAATTLGELRRIKVKQVGTLQGHAWDQIDLARAAAGTRLISLANSGPVLHRDHLVVIHDAQVFKRRDFFSRKYLALHRTLGRLLARTATIATVSTFSRNELASVLALDPASIPIIPNSAEHFASVEPDFSIIESLRLEPHRFFLFVGSMTKNKNVDTAIRAAERLGRADFPLVVVGGDNDKVFGGGATQSSGGIVRAGRLKDEHVAALFARAAAFVFPSLYEGFGIPPLEAMYFACPVIASSAAAVRETCADAAVYFDPLDADELSAKMRERIDLGRISPLEQAKQRERLATYSWTKSAAAMLQVLAKPVRQIGPDGTAR
;
A
#
# COMPACT_ATOMS: atom_id res chain seq x y z
N MET A 1 -16.65 -66.72 1.11
CA MET A 1 -16.81 -65.52 1.93
C MET A 1 -15.50 -64.71 2.15
N LEU A 2 -14.32 -65.28 1.94
CA LEU A 2 -13.00 -64.59 2.13
C LEU A 2 -12.60 -63.67 0.95
N SER A 3 -13.14 -63.91 -0.26
CA SER A 3 -12.79 -63.11 -1.45
C SER A 3 -13.42 -61.71 -1.48
N LEU A 4 -14.62 -61.51 -0.97
CA LEU A 4 -15.31 -60.19 -0.95
C LEU A 4 -14.73 -59.23 0.07
N LYS A 5 -14.22 -59.72 1.22
CA LYS A 5 -13.57 -58.86 2.22
C LYS A 5 -12.20 -58.31 1.75
N ALA A 6 -11.47 -59.10 0.97
CA ALA A 6 -10.19 -58.65 0.42
C ALA A 6 -10.38 -57.59 -0.69
N ALA A 7 -11.41 -57.72 -1.56
CA ALA A 7 -11.74 -56.75 -2.58
C ALA A 7 -12.22 -55.43 -1.98
N PHE A 8 -13.02 -55.47 -0.91
CA PHE A 8 -13.50 -54.26 -0.23
C PHE A 8 -12.34 -53.51 0.52
N ALA A 9 -11.41 -54.25 1.14
CA ALA A 9 -10.23 -53.69 1.78
C ALA A 9 -9.24 -53.08 0.79
N GLN A 10 -9.16 -53.64 -0.43
CA GLN A 10 -8.32 -53.14 -1.51
C GLN A 10 -8.93 -51.91 -2.19
N HIS A 11 -10.27 -51.85 -2.28
CA HIS A 11 -11.00 -50.69 -2.81
C HIS A 11 -10.95 -49.49 -1.86
N THR A 12 -11.07 -49.72 -0.53
CA THR A 12 -10.90 -48.67 0.50
C THR A 12 -9.46 -48.21 0.58
N ARG A 13 -8.47 -49.08 0.45
CA ARG A 13 -7.05 -48.68 0.39
C ARG A 13 -6.66 -47.94 -0.89
N ASN A 14 -7.32 -48.22 -2.02
CA ASN A 14 -7.10 -47.46 -3.26
C ASN A 14 -7.83 -46.11 -3.27
N ASN A 15 -8.96 -45.96 -2.58
CA ASN A 15 -9.63 -44.67 -2.41
C ASN A 15 -8.91 -43.78 -1.42
N THR A 16 -8.34 -44.30 -0.32
CA THR A 16 -7.50 -43.53 0.60
C THR A 16 -6.14 -43.16 0.03
N ARG A 17 -5.66 -43.85 -1.04
CA ARG A 17 -4.45 -43.45 -1.78
C ARG A 17 -4.69 -42.39 -2.86
N LYS A 18 -5.94 -42.20 -3.33
CA LYS A 18 -6.30 -41.16 -4.33
C LYS A 18 -6.68 -39.81 -3.69
N GLU A 19 -7.02 -39.79 -2.41
CA GLU A 19 -7.19 -38.57 -1.61
C GLU A 19 -5.97 -38.25 -0.75
N LYS A 20 -4.75 -38.32 -1.28
CA LYS A 20 -3.74 -37.36 -0.83
C LYS A 20 -4.25 -36.00 -1.30
N ALA A 21 -5.02 -35.33 -0.44
CA ALA A 21 -5.39 -33.94 -0.65
C ALA A 21 -4.13 -33.21 -1.09
N ARG A 22 -4.12 -32.74 -2.33
CA ARG A 22 -2.97 -32.05 -2.91
C ARG A 22 -2.77 -30.82 -2.04
N LEU A 23 -1.72 -30.81 -1.21
CA LEU A 23 -1.42 -29.70 -0.31
C LEU A 23 -1.58 -28.39 -1.08
N LEU A 24 -2.41 -27.50 -0.54
CA LEU A 24 -2.62 -26.19 -1.13
C LEU A 24 -1.26 -25.47 -1.20
N LYS A 25 -0.92 -24.95 -2.38
CA LYS A 25 0.30 -24.17 -2.56
C LYS A 25 -0.08 -22.73 -2.87
N LEU A 26 0.46 -21.79 -2.08
CA LEU A 26 0.27 -20.37 -2.29
C LEU A 26 1.58 -19.71 -2.66
N SER A 27 1.53 -18.90 -3.71
CA SER A 27 2.67 -18.12 -4.19
C SER A 27 2.35 -16.63 -4.12
N ILE A 28 3.27 -15.84 -3.61
CA ILE A 28 3.16 -14.38 -3.57
C ILE A 28 4.08 -13.82 -4.66
N ASN A 29 3.57 -12.87 -5.43
CA ASN A 29 4.35 -12.11 -6.40
C ASN A 29 5.28 -11.14 -5.67
N GLY A 30 6.57 -11.44 -5.66
CA GLY A 30 7.61 -10.66 -4.97
C GLY A 30 8.25 -9.56 -5.82
N ARG A 31 7.73 -9.23 -7.01
CA ARG A 31 8.28 -8.18 -7.87
C ARG A 31 8.39 -6.82 -7.19
N PHE A 32 7.50 -6.51 -6.24
CA PHE A 32 7.54 -5.26 -5.49
C PHE A 32 8.87 -5.03 -4.76
N LEU A 33 9.62 -6.08 -4.47
CA LEU A 33 10.94 -6.01 -3.81
C LEU A 33 12.07 -5.51 -4.72
N THR A 34 11.83 -5.35 -6.03
CA THR A 34 12.79 -4.74 -6.96
C THR A 34 12.48 -3.26 -7.24
N GLN A 35 11.47 -2.71 -6.61
CA GLN A 35 10.99 -1.37 -6.87
C GLN A 35 11.33 -0.42 -5.72
N SER A 36 11.47 0.86 -6.03
CA SER A 36 11.63 1.89 -4.99
C SER A 36 10.45 1.87 -4.03
N LEU A 37 10.71 2.00 -2.74
CA LEU A 37 9.70 2.00 -1.69
C LEU A 37 8.73 3.18 -1.87
N THR A 38 7.47 2.85 -2.12
CA THR A 38 6.32 3.78 -2.12
C THR A 38 5.19 3.16 -1.27
N GLY A 39 4.06 3.82 -1.15
CA GLY A 39 2.91 3.26 -0.40
C GLY A 39 2.47 1.87 -0.88
N VAL A 40 2.56 1.60 -2.19
CA VAL A 40 2.19 0.28 -2.76
C VAL A 40 3.18 -0.80 -2.34
N GLN A 41 4.49 -0.53 -2.39
CA GLN A 41 5.51 -1.48 -1.97
C GLN A 41 5.50 -1.69 -0.46
N ARG A 42 5.27 -0.62 0.32
CA ARG A 42 5.08 -0.71 1.77
C ARG A 42 3.90 -1.61 2.12
N TYR A 43 2.74 -1.37 1.51
CA TYR A 43 1.57 -2.24 1.68
C TYR A 43 1.91 -3.71 1.45
N ALA A 44 2.55 -4.03 0.31
CA ALA A 44 2.89 -5.39 -0.03
C ALA A 44 3.83 -6.03 1.00
N ALA A 45 4.86 -5.30 1.44
CA ALA A 45 5.81 -5.75 2.44
C ALA A 45 5.14 -6.02 3.79
N GLU A 46 4.34 -5.07 4.28
CA GLU A 46 3.70 -5.19 5.60
C GLU A 46 2.59 -6.25 5.62
N ILE A 47 1.82 -6.40 4.55
CA ILE A 47 0.84 -7.49 4.43
C ILE A 47 1.53 -8.87 4.45
N VAL A 48 2.66 -9.04 3.74
CA VAL A 48 3.40 -10.30 3.75
C VAL A 48 3.93 -10.61 5.15
N LYS A 49 4.55 -9.65 5.83
CA LYS A 49 5.03 -9.81 7.21
C LYS A 49 3.91 -10.16 8.19
N ALA A 50 2.79 -9.45 8.11
CA ALA A 50 1.64 -9.69 8.98
C ALA A 50 0.98 -11.06 8.71
N MET A 51 0.86 -11.48 7.44
CA MET A 51 0.41 -12.83 7.08
C MET A 51 1.35 -13.90 7.63
N ASP A 52 2.66 -13.73 7.46
CA ASP A 52 3.67 -14.66 8.00
C ASP A 52 3.54 -14.81 9.52
N GLY A 53 3.36 -13.69 10.23
CA GLY A 53 3.12 -13.68 11.67
C GLY A 53 1.85 -14.44 12.09
N LEU A 54 0.73 -14.24 11.39
CA LEU A 54 -0.53 -14.94 11.64
C LEU A 54 -0.42 -16.45 11.35
N LEU A 55 0.26 -16.82 10.28
CA LEU A 55 0.52 -18.22 9.94
C LEU A 55 1.44 -18.89 10.97
N ALA A 56 2.46 -18.19 11.44
CA ALA A 56 3.40 -18.69 12.45
C ALA A 56 2.74 -18.88 13.83
N SER A 57 1.79 -18.01 14.18
CA SER A 57 1.03 -18.09 15.44
C SER A 57 -0.21 -19.01 15.39
N GLY A 58 -0.47 -19.67 14.26
CA GLY A 58 -1.63 -20.55 14.10
C GLY A 58 -2.97 -19.82 13.92
N ASN A 59 -2.96 -18.52 13.69
CA ASN A 59 -4.15 -17.67 13.56
C ASN A 59 -4.65 -17.55 12.10
N ALA A 60 -4.85 -18.71 11.46
CA ALA A 60 -5.41 -18.80 10.12
C ALA A 60 -6.29 -20.05 9.97
N ALA A 61 -7.05 -20.14 8.88
CA ALA A 61 -7.86 -21.32 8.59
C ALA A 61 -6.95 -22.56 8.42
N PRO A 62 -7.37 -23.77 8.88
CA PRO A 62 -6.54 -24.98 8.87
C PRO A 62 -5.89 -25.27 7.51
N GLN A 63 -6.65 -25.15 6.41
CA GLN A 63 -6.13 -25.39 5.07
C GLN A 63 -5.01 -24.43 4.66
N LEU A 64 -4.94 -23.23 5.27
CA LEU A 64 -3.87 -22.25 5.04
C LEU A 64 -2.67 -22.50 5.95
N LEU A 65 -2.90 -23.04 7.16
CA LEU A 65 -1.84 -23.46 8.09
C LEU A 65 -1.08 -24.68 7.54
N ASP A 66 -1.79 -25.62 6.92
CA ASP A 66 -1.22 -26.81 6.31
C ASP A 66 -0.60 -26.55 4.91
N ALA A 67 -0.87 -25.39 4.32
CA ALA A 67 -0.42 -25.04 2.98
C ALA A 67 1.08 -24.76 2.89
N GLU A 68 1.64 -24.98 1.70
CA GLU A 68 2.98 -24.52 1.35
C GLU A 68 2.93 -23.05 0.89
N TRP A 69 3.65 -22.19 1.60
CA TRP A 69 3.74 -20.78 1.29
C TRP A 69 5.10 -20.40 0.73
N GLN A 70 5.09 -19.66 -0.37
CA GLN A 70 6.31 -19.10 -0.95
C GLN A 70 6.09 -17.67 -1.48
N ILE A 71 7.12 -16.85 -1.44
CA ILE A 71 7.19 -15.61 -2.20
C ILE A 71 8.19 -15.82 -3.35
N LEU A 72 7.73 -15.62 -4.57
CA LEU A 72 8.54 -15.76 -5.79
C LEU A 72 9.10 -14.38 -6.12
N VAL A 73 10.43 -14.28 -6.15
CA VAL A 73 11.14 -13.02 -6.36
C VAL A 73 11.99 -13.05 -7.63
N PRO A 74 12.04 -11.92 -8.39
CA PRO A 74 12.98 -11.81 -9.50
C PRO A 74 14.43 -11.67 -8.99
N PRO A 75 15.42 -11.82 -9.86
CA PRO A 75 16.81 -11.45 -9.54
C PRO A 75 16.90 -10.00 -9.04
N ALA A 76 17.85 -9.72 -8.15
CA ALA A 76 18.08 -8.40 -7.54
C ALA A 76 16.93 -7.87 -6.63
N ALA A 77 16.03 -8.73 -6.15
CA ALA A 77 15.06 -8.36 -5.14
C ALA A 77 15.75 -8.07 -3.79
N THR A 78 15.25 -7.04 -3.10
CA THR A 78 15.62 -6.75 -1.71
C THR A 78 15.00 -7.77 -0.75
N THR A 79 15.47 -7.83 0.49
CA THR A 79 14.91 -8.71 1.52
C THR A 79 13.74 -8.08 2.27
N LEU A 80 12.81 -8.91 2.74
CA LEU A 80 11.76 -8.53 3.70
C LEU A 80 12.17 -8.73 5.17
N GLY A 81 13.42 -9.14 5.41
CA GLY A 81 13.86 -9.68 6.69
C GLY A 81 13.50 -11.17 6.82
N GLU A 82 13.56 -11.69 8.04
CA GLU A 82 13.31 -13.10 8.31
C GLU A 82 11.80 -13.39 8.33
N LEU A 83 11.36 -14.35 7.50
CA LEU A 83 10.02 -14.90 7.46
C LEU A 83 10.04 -16.32 8.03
N ARG A 84 9.01 -16.68 8.82
CA ARG A 84 8.94 -17.96 9.56
C ARG A 84 8.24 -19.07 8.78
N ARG A 85 7.21 -18.72 8.02
CA ARG A 85 6.32 -19.65 7.29
C ARG A 85 6.39 -19.50 5.78
N ILE A 86 6.67 -18.31 5.29
CA ILE A 86 6.70 -17.99 3.86
C ILE A 86 8.11 -18.10 3.36
N LYS A 87 8.39 -19.08 2.48
CA LYS A 87 9.73 -19.32 1.92
C LYS A 87 10.01 -18.36 0.78
N VAL A 88 11.17 -17.71 0.79
CA VAL A 88 11.64 -16.89 -0.33
C VAL A 88 12.28 -17.76 -1.39
N LYS A 89 11.83 -17.60 -2.66
CA LYS A 89 12.37 -18.36 -3.80
C LYS A 89 12.62 -17.42 -4.97
N GLN A 90 13.87 -17.28 -5.37
CA GLN A 90 14.23 -16.55 -6.57
C GLN A 90 13.91 -17.38 -7.82
N VAL A 91 13.28 -16.76 -8.85
CA VAL A 91 12.84 -17.41 -10.08
C VAL A 91 13.04 -16.54 -11.30
N GLY A 92 13.38 -17.18 -12.42
CA GLY A 92 13.52 -16.52 -13.72
C GLY A 92 14.74 -15.62 -13.86
N THR A 93 14.79 -14.92 -14.99
CA THR A 93 15.90 -14.03 -15.37
C THR A 93 15.39 -12.71 -15.97
N LEU A 94 14.11 -12.63 -16.31
CA LEU A 94 13.48 -11.43 -16.86
C LEU A 94 13.26 -10.36 -15.79
N GLN A 95 12.82 -9.18 -16.21
CA GLN A 95 12.54 -8.05 -15.32
C GLN A 95 11.16 -7.43 -15.63
N GLY A 96 10.66 -6.65 -14.69
CA GLY A 96 9.44 -5.86 -14.86
C GLY A 96 8.22 -6.71 -15.24
N HIS A 97 7.39 -6.21 -16.16
CA HIS A 97 6.18 -6.92 -16.59
C HIS A 97 6.47 -8.19 -17.39
N ALA A 98 7.61 -8.30 -18.08
CA ALA A 98 7.99 -9.53 -18.77
C ALA A 98 8.21 -10.67 -17.78
N TRP A 99 8.84 -10.38 -16.64
CA TRP A 99 8.98 -11.35 -15.56
C TRP A 99 7.62 -11.79 -15.00
N ASP A 100 6.67 -10.86 -14.77
CA ASP A 100 5.32 -11.21 -14.32
C ASP A 100 4.64 -12.19 -15.29
N GLN A 101 4.69 -11.90 -16.60
CA GLN A 101 3.92 -12.65 -17.59
C GLN A 101 4.54 -14.01 -17.96
N ILE A 102 5.84 -14.18 -17.81
CA ILE A 102 6.58 -15.38 -18.25
C ILE A 102 7.14 -16.16 -17.05
N ASP A 103 8.09 -15.58 -16.32
CA ASP A 103 8.83 -16.31 -15.28
C ASP A 103 7.94 -16.62 -14.07
N LEU A 104 7.21 -15.61 -13.57
CA LEU A 104 6.28 -15.77 -12.47
C LEU A 104 5.12 -16.71 -12.88
N ALA A 105 4.54 -16.52 -14.08
CA ALA A 105 3.44 -17.36 -14.56
C ALA A 105 3.82 -18.85 -14.60
N ARG A 106 5.04 -19.16 -15.05
CA ARG A 106 5.57 -20.53 -15.07
C ARG A 106 5.83 -21.06 -13.68
N ALA A 107 6.52 -20.27 -12.83
CA ALA A 107 6.90 -20.70 -11.48
C ALA A 107 5.70 -20.87 -10.54
N ALA A 108 4.65 -20.07 -10.71
CA ALA A 108 3.40 -20.15 -9.96
C ALA A 108 2.38 -21.14 -10.52
N ALA A 109 2.69 -21.85 -11.61
CA ALA A 109 1.75 -22.79 -12.24
C ALA A 109 1.26 -23.84 -11.22
N GLY A 110 -0.07 -24.00 -11.12
CA GLY A 110 -0.69 -24.94 -10.18
C GLY A 110 -0.68 -24.50 -8.72
N THR A 111 -0.38 -23.23 -8.44
CA THR A 111 -0.51 -22.61 -7.11
C THR A 111 -1.60 -21.53 -7.13
N ARG A 112 -2.13 -21.18 -5.96
CA ARG A 112 -2.91 -19.94 -5.78
C ARG A 112 -1.95 -18.77 -5.71
N LEU A 113 -2.07 -17.82 -6.64
CA LEU A 113 -1.17 -16.68 -6.74
C LEU A 113 -1.78 -15.43 -6.08
N ILE A 114 -0.93 -14.65 -5.42
CA ILE A 114 -1.27 -13.40 -4.76
C ILE A 114 -0.35 -12.30 -5.30
N SER A 115 -0.92 -11.28 -5.91
CA SER A 115 -0.19 -10.07 -6.36
C SER A 115 -0.68 -8.86 -5.60
N LEU A 116 0.22 -8.17 -4.89
CA LEU A 116 -0.09 -7.11 -3.93
C LEU A 116 0.16 -5.69 -4.47
N ALA A 117 0.68 -5.55 -5.69
CA ALA A 117 1.20 -4.29 -6.23
C ALA A 117 0.70 -4.00 -7.67
N ASN A 118 -0.62 -3.91 -7.85
CA ASN A 118 -1.31 -3.47 -9.07
C ASN A 118 -1.08 -4.32 -10.34
N SER A 119 -0.33 -5.41 -10.29
CA SER A 119 0.10 -6.16 -11.47
C SER A 119 0.33 -7.63 -11.14
N GLY A 120 0.20 -8.48 -12.18
CA GLY A 120 0.50 -9.91 -12.13
C GLY A 120 0.25 -10.57 -13.49
N PRO A 121 0.49 -11.87 -13.62
CA PRO A 121 0.29 -12.61 -14.86
C PRO A 121 -1.20 -12.70 -15.22
N VAL A 122 -1.56 -12.23 -16.41
CA VAL A 122 -2.95 -12.12 -16.87
C VAL A 122 -3.61 -13.46 -17.20
N LEU A 123 -2.81 -14.51 -17.43
CA LEU A 123 -3.33 -15.85 -17.76
C LEU A 123 -3.42 -16.79 -16.54
N HIS A 124 -3.01 -16.35 -15.35
CA HIS A 124 -3.12 -17.16 -14.15
C HIS A 124 -4.54 -17.06 -13.57
N ARG A 125 -5.26 -18.19 -13.48
CA ARG A 125 -6.69 -18.21 -13.14
C ARG A 125 -6.97 -18.24 -11.64
N ASP A 126 -6.16 -18.96 -10.84
CA ASP A 126 -6.28 -18.97 -9.36
C ASP A 126 -5.43 -17.83 -8.79
N HIS A 127 -5.92 -16.60 -8.99
CA HIS A 127 -5.15 -15.38 -8.76
C HIS A 127 -5.95 -14.34 -7.98
N LEU A 128 -5.39 -13.83 -6.91
CA LEU A 128 -5.86 -12.64 -6.18
C LEU A 128 -4.92 -11.47 -6.49
N VAL A 129 -5.48 -10.35 -6.96
CA VAL A 129 -4.72 -9.15 -7.28
C VAL A 129 -5.25 -7.98 -6.48
N VAL A 130 -4.38 -7.31 -5.71
CA VAL A 130 -4.70 -6.03 -5.07
C VAL A 130 -4.39 -4.90 -6.05
N ILE A 131 -5.43 -4.14 -6.41
CA ILE A 131 -5.33 -2.91 -7.19
C ILE A 131 -5.65 -1.75 -6.24
N HIS A 132 -4.68 -0.88 -6.01
CA HIS A 132 -4.76 0.15 -4.98
C HIS A 132 -5.70 1.30 -5.34
N ASP A 133 -5.80 1.63 -6.63
CA ASP A 133 -6.65 2.73 -7.11
C ASP A 133 -7.06 2.56 -8.57
N ALA A 134 -7.98 3.41 -9.01
CA ALA A 134 -8.40 3.49 -10.41
C ALA A 134 -7.76 4.65 -11.17
N GLN A 135 -6.66 5.24 -10.67
CA GLN A 135 -6.07 6.46 -11.19
C GLN A 135 -5.75 6.39 -12.68
N VAL A 136 -5.18 5.27 -13.13
CA VAL A 136 -4.85 5.05 -14.56
C VAL A 136 -6.10 5.05 -15.47
N PHE A 137 -7.29 4.80 -14.94
CA PHE A 137 -8.54 4.85 -15.68
C PHE A 137 -9.18 6.24 -15.65
N LYS A 138 -9.13 6.92 -14.50
CA LYS A 138 -9.84 8.18 -14.22
C LYS A 138 -9.03 9.44 -14.58
N ARG A 139 -7.73 9.43 -14.35
CA ARG A 139 -6.86 10.61 -14.48
C ARG A 139 -5.84 10.45 -15.63
N ARG A 140 -6.32 10.74 -16.84
CA ARG A 140 -5.47 10.66 -18.07
C ARG A 140 -4.34 11.67 -18.08
N ASP A 141 -4.52 12.77 -17.40
CA ASP A 141 -3.61 13.91 -17.30
C ASP A 141 -2.36 13.62 -16.46
N PHE A 142 -2.36 12.54 -15.66
CA PHE A 142 -1.24 12.19 -14.79
C PHE A 142 -0.18 11.29 -15.45
N PHE A 143 -0.49 10.65 -16.55
CA PHE A 143 0.33 9.58 -17.12
C PHE A 143 0.56 9.73 -18.63
N SER A 144 1.66 9.15 -19.13
CA SER A 144 1.89 9.06 -20.56
C SER A 144 0.89 8.12 -21.27
N ARG A 145 0.61 8.37 -22.55
CA ARG A 145 -0.33 7.52 -23.32
C ARG A 145 0.07 6.05 -23.36
N LYS A 146 1.38 5.75 -23.47
CA LYS A 146 1.90 4.37 -23.48
C LYS A 146 1.66 3.68 -22.14
N TYR A 147 1.92 4.38 -21.04
CA TYR A 147 1.66 3.88 -19.68
C TYR A 147 0.18 3.57 -19.48
N LEU A 148 -0.71 4.49 -19.85
CA LEU A 148 -2.16 4.32 -19.77
C LEU A 148 -2.64 3.11 -20.58
N ALA A 149 -2.18 2.96 -21.83
CA ALA A 149 -2.58 1.85 -22.68
C ALA A 149 -2.19 0.50 -22.05
N LEU A 150 -0.95 0.38 -21.59
CA LEU A 150 -0.45 -0.83 -20.95
C LEU A 150 -1.25 -1.16 -19.68
N HIS A 151 -1.31 -0.24 -18.72
CA HIS A 151 -1.90 -0.53 -17.41
C HIS A 151 -3.42 -0.68 -17.45
N ARG A 152 -4.13 0.04 -18.34
CA ARG A 152 -5.57 -0.17 -18.58
C ARG A 152 -5.86 -1.54 -19.19
N THR A 153 -5.03 -1.96 -20.14
CA THR A 153 -5.17 -3.28 -20.77
C THR A 153 -4.91 -4.39 -19.74
N LEU A 154 -3.81 -4.29 -18.99
CA LEU A 154 -3.50 -5.25 -17.91
C LEU A 154 -4.61 -5.29 -16.85
N GLY A 155 -5.09 -4.15 -16.39
CA GLY A 155 -6.17 -4.08 -15.39
C GLY A 155 -7.47 -4.73 -15.88
N ARG A 156 -7.86 -4.49 -17.13
CA ARG A 156 -9.06 -5.12 -17.73
C ARG A 156 -8.90 -6.63 -17.92
N LEU A 157 -7.70 -7.09 -18.30
CA LEU A 157 -7.42 -8.52 -18.43
C LEU A 157 -7.43 -9.21 -17.06
N LEU A 158 -6.78 -8.62 -16.06
CA LEU A 158 -6.80 -9.14 -14.69
C LEU A 158 -8.22 -9.19 -14.10
N ALA A 159 -9.06 -8.20 -14.37
CA ALA A 159 -10.46 -8.19 -13.93
C ALA A 159 -11.29 -9.38 -14.51
N ARG A 160 -10.84 -9.97 -15.62
CA ARG A 160 -11.50 -11.13 -16.25
C ARG A 160 -10.94 -12.48 -15.79
N THR A 161 -9.73 -12.50 -15.20
CA THR A 161 -9.01 -13.74 -14.91
C THR A 161 -8.67 -13.93 -13.45
N ALA A 162 -8.75 -12.85 -12.65
CA ALA A 162 -8.36 -12.83 -11.25
C ALA A 162 -9.48 -12.28 -10.36
N THR A 163 -9.45 -12.62 -9.08
CA THR A 163 -10.19 -11.89 -8.04
C THR A 163 -9.50 -10.58 -7.76
N ILE A 164 -10.21 -9.46 -7.90
CA ILE A 164 -9.68 -8.14 -7.59
C ILE A 164 -10.00 -7.80 -6.14
N ALA A 165 -9.00 -7.35 -5.39
CA ALA A 165 -9.13 -6.73 -4.07
C ALA A 165 -8.61 -5.30 -4.12
N THR A 166 -8.96 -4.47 -3.13
CA THR A 166 -8.51 -3.08 -3.04
C THR A 166 -8.37 -2.61 -1.60
N VAL A 167 -8.04 -1.33 -1.40
CA VAL A 167 -7.59 -0.80 -0.10
C VAL A 167 -8.60 0.14 0.59
N SER A 168 -9.67 0.57 -0.11
CA SER A 168 -10.70 1.48 0.44
C SER A 168 -12.06 1.29 -0.24
N THR A 169 -13.12 1.81 0.39
CA THR A 169 -14.46 1.84 -0.21
C THR A 169 -14.47 2.72 -1.45
N PHE A 170 -13.77 3.84 -1.41
CA PHE A 170 -13.60 4.71 -2.57
C PHE A 170 -12.99 3.95 -3.75
N SER A 171 -11.83 3.32 -3.55
CA SER A 171 -11.15 2.55 -4.62
C SER A 171 -12.00 1.38 -5.11
N ARG A 172 -12.75 0.70 -4.22
CA ARG A 172 -13.67 -0.36 -4.61
C ARG A 172 -14.73 0.13 -5.59
N ASN A 173 -15.39 1.24 -5.28
CA ASN A 173 -16.44 1.80 -6.11
C ASN A 173 -15.90 2.32 -7.45
N GLU A 174 -14.74 2.96 -7.43
CA GLU A 174 -14.06 3.42 -8.64
C GLU A 174 -13.63 2.26 -9.55
N LEU A 175 -13.02 1.22 -8.99
CA LEU A 175 -12.60 0.02 -9.73
C LEU A 175 -13.80 -0.75 -10.27
N ALA A 176 -14.85 -0.93 -9.48
CA ALA A 176 -16.09 -1.57 -9.91
C ALA A 176 -16.67 -0.85 -11.13
N SER A 177 -16.73 0.48 -11.09
CA SER A 177 -17.22 1.30 -12.19
C SER A 177 -16.40 1.17 -13.47
N VAL A 178 -15.05 1.22 -13.39
CA VAL A 178 -14.18 1.24 -14.59
C VAL A 178 -13.87 -0.15 -15.17
N LEU A 179 -14.01 -1.20 -14.35
CA LEU A 179 -13.76 -2.58 -14.72
C LEU A 179 -15.05 -3.39 -14.96
N ALA A 180 -16.22 -2.77 -14.77
CA ALA A 180 -17.55 -3.41 -14.86
C ALA A 180 -17.67 -4.63 -13.92
N LEU A 181 -17.25 -4.48 -12.66
CA LEU A 181 -17.34 -5.50 -11.62
C LEU A 181 -18.45 -5.16 -10.64
N ASP A 182 -19.02 -6.17 -9.99
CA ASP A 182 -19.86 -5.98 -8.82
C ASP A 182 -19.01 -5.48 -7.63
N PRO A 183 -19.30 -4.31 -7.03
CA PRO A 183 -18.57 -3.83 -5.87
C PRO A 183 -18.52 -4.84 -4.71
N ALA A 184 -19.57 -5.64 -4.51
CA ALA A 184 -19.62 -6.67 -3.47
C ALA A 184 -18.61 -7.80 -3.70
N SER A 185 -18.15 -7.99 -4.95
CA SER A 185 -17.13 -8.97 -5.30
C SER A 185 -15.70 -8.53 -5.03
N ILE A 186 -15.48 -7.24 -4.66
CA ILE A 186 -14.16 -6.65 -4.45
C ILE A 186 -13.91 -6.51 -2.94
N PRO A 187 -13.15 -7.41 -2.30
CA PRO A 187 -12.79 -7.27 -0.89
C PRO A 187 -11.91 -6.04 -0.65
N ILE A 188 -12.13 -5.40 0.50
CA ILE A 188 -11.31 -4.27 0.95
C ILE A 188 -10.31 -4.78 1.98
N ILE A 189 -9.03 -4.50 1.75
CA ILE A 189 -7.91 -4.87 2.59
C ILE A 189 -7.08 -3.61 2.83
N PRO A 190 -7.38 -2.84 3.90
CA PRO A 190 -6.85 -1.49 4.08
C PRO A 190 -5.34 -1.46 4.37
N ASN A 191 -4.75 -0.27 4.25
CA ASN A 191 -3.42 0.03 4.76
C ASN A 191 -3.48 0.35 6.27
N SER A 192 -2.29 0.46 6.90
CA SER A 192 -2.10 0.94 8.26
C SER A 192 -0.80 1.76 8.37
N ALA A 193 -0.60 2.43 9.50
CA ALA A 193 0.64 3.16 9.82
C ALA A 193 1.50 2.42 10.87
N GLU A 194 1.11 1.22 11.32
CA GLU A 194 1.78 0.48 12.39
C GLU A 194 3.24 0.07 12.06
N HIS A 195 3.67 0.17 10.79
CA HIS A 195 5.07 -0.06 10.42
C HIS A 195 6.03 0.92 11.12
N PHE A 196 5.55 2.07 11.56
CA PHE A 196 6.33 3.00 12.38
C PHE A 196 6.50 2.55 13.84
N ALA A 197 5.80 1.51 14.31
CA ALA A 197 5.94 1.01 15.69
C ALA A 197 7.36 0.49 16.03
N SER A 198 8.12 0.09 15.01
CA SER A 198 9.50 -0.40 15.14
C SER A 198 10.55 0.62 14.66
N VAL A 199 10.14 1.85 14.35
CA VAL A 199 11.03 2.90 13.84
C VAL A 199 11.31 3.91 14.94
N GLU A 200 12.56 3.97 15.39
CA GLU A 200 13.02 4.98 16.34
C GLU A 200 13.33 6.29 15.59
N PRO A 201 12.70 7.43 15.96
CA PRO A 201 12.92 8.69 15.29
C PRO A 201 14.36 9.21 15.46
N ASP A 202 15.03 9.52 14.35
CA ASP A 202 16.34 10.15 14.35
C ASP A 202 16.21 11.68 14.22
N PHE A 203 16.29 12.37 15.34
CA PHE A 203 16.13 13.84 15.41
C PHE A 203 17.32 14.62 14.87
N SER A 204 18.45 14.01 14.50
CA SER A 204 19.58 14.70 13.87
C SER A 204 19.18 15.43 12.59
N ILE A 205 18.12 14.97 11.92
CA ILE A 205 17.55 15.60 10.73
C ILE A 205 17.02 17.02 11.03
N ILE A 206 16.46 17.27 12.22
CA ILE A 206 15.95 18.58 12.62
C ILE A 206 17.07 19.60 12.64
N GLU A 207 18.21 19.24 13.23
CA GLU A 207 19.40 20.08 13.30
C GLU A 207 20.03 20.27 11.90
N SER A 208 20.17 19.19 11.13
CA SER A 208 20.77 19.23 9.80
C SER A 208 19.99 20.11 8.82
N LEU A 209 18.67 20.17 8.94
CA LEU A 209 17.79 21.05 8.17
C LEU A 209 17.60 22.44 8.83
N ARG A 210 18.23 22.70 9.97
CA ARG A 210 18.11 23.94 10.75
C ARG A 210 16.66 24.31 11.07
N LEU A 211 15.86 23.31 11.47
CA LEU A 211 14.45 23.48 11.79
C LEU A 211 14.25 23.73 13.29
N GLU A 212 13.26 24.56 13.61
CA GLU A 212 12.77 24.71 14.97
C GLU A 212 11.60 23.73 15.21
N PRO A 213 11.63 22.91 16.28
CA PRO A 213 10.54 22.00 16.59
C PRO A 213 9.17 22.72 16.68
N HIS A 214 8.18 22.16 16.01
CA HIS A 214 6.81 22.66 15.90
C HIS A 214 6.67 24.04 15.21
N ARG A 215 7.69 24.43 14.45
CA ARG A 215 7.70 25.67 13.66
C ARG A 215 7.99 25.38 12.18
N PHE A 216 7.51 24.29 11.64
CA PHE A 216 7.55 24.00 10.20
C PHE A 216 6.36 23.15 9.79
N PHE A 217 5.93 23.30 8.56
CA PHE A 217 4.97 22.40 7.90
C PHE A 217 5.72 21.30 7.17
N LEU A 218 5.11 20.12 7.06
CA LEU A 218 5.75 18.96 6.44
C LEU A 218 4.89 18.43 5.30
N PHE A 219 5.51 18.20 4.14
CA PHE A 219 4.98 17.39 3.05
C PHE A 219 5.86 16.17 2.85
N VAL A 220 5.27 14.98 2.71
CA VAL A 220 5.95 13.72 2.40
C VAL A 220 5.26 13.05 1.23
N GLY A 221 5.99 12.83 0.12
CA GLY A 221 5.42 12.17 -1.05
C GLY A 221 6.31 12.24 -2.29
N SER A 222 5.96 11.47 -3.31
CA SER A 222 6.59 11.60 -4.63
C SER A 222 6.21 12.92 -5.29
N MET A 223 7.07 13.42 -6.20
CA MET A 223 6.81 14.67 -6.94
C MET A 223 5.89 14.44 -8.15
N THR A 224 4.94 13.53 -8.04
CA THR A 224 3.97 13.23 -9.10
C THR A 224 2.77 14.18 -9.04
N LYS A 225 2.12 14.40 -10.19
CA LYS A 225 1.01 15.36 -10.33
C LYS A 225 -0.14 15.12 -9.33
N ASN A 226 -0.44 13.85 -9.04
CA ASN A 226 -1.50 13.52 -8.09
C ASN A 226 -1.19 13.96 -6.66
N LYS A 227 0.08 14.06 -6.26
CA LYS A 227 0.49 14.52 -4.92
C LYS A 227 0.41 16.05 -4.77
N ASN A 228 0.33 16.80 -5.88
CA ASN A 228 -0.01 18.21 -5.92
C ASN A 228 0.84 19.10 -5.00
N VAL A 229 2.14 18.80 -4.91
CA VAL A 229 3.09 19.55 -4.06
C VAL A 229 3.12 21.03 -4.39
N ASP A 230 2.84 21.41 -5.65
CA ASP A 230 2.82 22.80 -6.10
C ASP A 230 1.76 23.63 -5.35
N THR A 231 0.62 23.04 -4.98
CA THR A 231 -0.38 23.75 -4.17
C THR A 231 0.14 24.00 -2.75
N ALA A 232 0.86 23.03 -2.14
CA ALA A 232 1.48 23.25 -0.83
C ALA A 232 2.56 24.33 -0.88
N ILE A 233 3.37 24.36 -1.94
CA ILE A 233 4.41 25.39 -2.14
C ILE A 233 3.76 26.76 -2.27
N ARG A 234 2.77 26.93 -3.16
CA ARG A 234 2.04 28.22 -3.31
C ARG A 234 1.39 28.66 -2.02
N ALA A 235 0.82 27.73 -1.24
CA ALA A 235 0.21 28.07 0.05
C ALA A 235 1.26 28.58 1.07
N ALA A 236 2.43 27.94 1.13
CA ALA A 236 3.52 28.38 1.99
C ALA A 236 4.09 29.75 1.57
N GLU A 237 4.22 30.00 0.26
CA GLU A 237 4.63 31.31 -0.29
C GLU A 237 3.61 32.41 0.10
N ARG A 238 2.30 32.14 -0.01
CA ARG A 238 1.22 33.05 0.40
C ARG A 238 1.15 33.27 1.90
N LEU A 239 1.47 32.24 2.68
CA LEU A 239 1.59 32.36 4.14
C LEU A 239 2.65 33.41 4.53
N GLY A 240 3.75 33.52 3.76
CA GLY A 240 4.77 34.55 3.93
C GLY A 240 5.52 34.46 5.27
N ARG A 241 5.58 33.28 5.91
CA ARG A 241 6.16 33.04 7.23
C ARG A 241 7.46 32.23 7.09
N ALA A 242 8.59 32.93 6.90
CA ALA A 242 9.91 32.30 6.81
C ALA A 242 10.31 31.54 8.09
N ASP A 243 9.74 31.90 9.22
CA ASP A 243 9.89 31.23 10.52
C ASP A 243 9.01 29.96 10.67
N PHE A 244 8.15 29.66 9.68
CA PHE A 244 7.38 28.43 9.55
C PHE A 244 7.55 27.85 8.13
N PRO A 245 8.76 27.36 7.76
CA PRO A 245 9.00 26.85 6.42
C PRO A 245 8.17 25.60 6.12
N LEU A 246 7.91 25.35 4.82
CA LEU A 246 7.41 24.07 4.34
C LEU A 246 8.60 23.15 4.01
N VAL A 247 8.71 22.05 4.74
CA VAL A 247 9.69 20.98 4.48
C VAL A 247 9.06 19.99 3.49
N VAL A 248 9.72 19.80 2.35
CA VAL A 248 9.28 18.91 1.27
C VAL A 248 10.19 17.69 1.25
N VAL A 249 9.65 16.54 1.62
CA VAL A 249 10.34 15.24 1.60
C VAL A 249 9.85 14.42 0.41
N GLY A 250 10.79 13.93 -0.40
CA GLY A 250 10.55 13.10 -1.59
C GLY A 250 11.22 13.67 -2.84
N GLY A 251 11.12 12.95 -3.97
CA GLY A 251 11.78 13.30 -5.23
C GLY A 251 13.06 12.48 -5.50
N ASP A 252 13.64 12.65 -6.70
CA ASP A 252 14.77 11.82 -7.19
C ASP A 252 16.16 12.35 -6.82
N ASN A 253 16.27 13.36 -5.96
CA ASN A 253 17.56 13.94 -5.60
C ASN A 253 18.29 13.12 -4.54
N ASP A 254 18.85 11.97 -4.94
CA ASP A 254 19.79 11.18 -4.12
C ASP A 254 21.09 11.94 -3.76
N LYS A 255 21.28 13.16 -4.30
CA LYS A 255 22.48 13.98 -4.12
C LYS A 255 22.51 14.81 -2.83
N VAL A 256 21.42 14.89 -2.08
CA VAL A 256 21.33 15.77 -0.90
C VAL A 256 22.11 15.24 0.30
N PHE A 257 22.36 13.93 0.40
CA PHE A 257 23.13 13.32 1.50
C PHE A 257 24.66 13.24 1.27
N GLY A 258 25.16 13.69 0.11
CA GLY A 258 26.61 13.77 -0.19
C GLY A 258 27.25 15.14 0.08
N GLY A 259 26.80 15.90 1.08
CA GLY A 259 27.48 17.13 1.52
C GLY A 259 27.13 18.41 0.76
N GLY A 260 25.98 18.53 0.17
CA GLY A 260 25.55 19.72 -0.56
C GLY A 260 24.16 20.22 -0.16
N ALA A 261 24.14 21.45 0.28
CA ALA A 261 23.07 22.41 0.53
C ALA A 261 21.62 21.91 0.33
N THR A 262 20.86 21.83 1.41
CA THR A 262 19.41 22.07 1.46
C THR A 262 19.12 23.32 0.65
N GLN A 263 18.44 23.20 -0.49
CA GLN A 263 17.97 24.38 -1.22
C GLN A 263 16.81 24.99 -0.40
N SER A 264 17.15 25.97 0.43
CA SER A 264 16.19 26.82 1.10
C SER A 264 16.00 28.07 0.29
N SER A 265 14.79 28.30 -0.23
CA SER A 265 14.42 29.51 -0.94
C SER A 265 12.98 29.86 -0.57
N GLY A 266 12.74 31.11 -0.17
CA GLY A 266 11.38 31.60 0.03
C GLY A 266 10.53 30.84 1.06
N GLY A 267 11.14 30.30 2.15
CA GLY A 267 10.40 29.53 3.15
C GLY A 267 10.12 28.07 2.76
N ILE A 268 10.78 27.53 1.74
CA ILE A 268 10.66 26.13 1.30
C ILE A 268 12.00 25.42 1.53
N VAL A 269 11.97 24.31 2.28
CA VAL A 269 13.13 23.43 2.54
C VAL A 269 12.93 22.12 1.78
N ARG A 270 13.75 21.83 0.79
CA ARG A 270 13.70 20.57 0.03
C ARG A 270 14.69 19.58 0.62
N ALA A 271 14.14 18.55 1.29
CA ALA A 271 14.95 17.56 2.02
C ALA A 271 15.30 16.30 1.17
N GLY A 272 14.75 16.19 -0.06
CA GLY A 272 14.93 14.99 -0.89
C GLY A 272 14.30 13.74 -0.29
N ARG A 273 14.79 12.55 -0.67
CA ARG A 273 14.34 11.29 -0.11
C ARG A 273 15.03 11.02 1.23
N LEU A 274 14.26 10.68 2.24
CA LEU A 274 14.72 10.41 3.60
C LEU A 274 14.44 8.95 4.00
N LYS A 275 15.17 8.46 5.00
CA LYS A 275 14.87 7.19 5.68
C LYS A 275 13.65 7.36 6.60
N ASP A 276 13.03 6.24 6.96
CA ASP A 276 11.84 6.25 7.82
C ASP A 276 12.11 6.88 9.20
N GLU A 277 13.31 6.71 9.78
CA GLU A 277 13.72 7.29 11.06
C GLU A 277 13.73 8.83 11.01
N HIS A 278 14.20 9.40 9.91
CA HIS A 278 14.18 10.86 9.70
C HIS A 278 12.76 11.37 9.45
N VAL A 279 11.94 10.63 8.66
CA VAL A 279 10.55 10.98 8.41
C VAL A 279 9.75 10.95 9.71
N ALA A 280 9.97 9.96 10.57
CA ALA A 280 9.38 9.83 11.90
C ALA A 280 9.71 11.05 12.78
N ALA A 281 10.97 11.47 12.80
CA ALA A 281 11.40 12.66 13.54
C ALA A 281 10.75 13.94 13.03
N LEU A 282 10.61 14.09 11.71
CA LEU A 282 9.92 15.23 11.10
C LEU A 282 8.43 15.23 11.45
N PHE A 283 7.72 14.10 11.36
CA PHE A 283 6.34 14.01 11.81
C PHE A 283 6.18 14.39 13.28
N ALA A 284 7.05 13.88 14.15
CA ALA A 284 6.98 14.15 15.59
C ALA A 284 7.23 15.62 15.96
N ARG A 285 7.84 16.40 15.07
CA ARG A 285 8.24 17.81 15.33
C ARG A 285 7.61 18.83 14.38
N ALA A 286 6.79 18.43 13.41
CA ALA A 286 6.09 19.37 12.55
C ALA A 286 4.97 20.12 13.30
N ALA A 287 4.68 21.36 12.88
CA ALA A 287 3.47 22.08 13.28
C ALA A 287 2.22 21.40 12.72
N ALA A 288 2.28 20.98 11.45
CA ALA A 288 1.31 20.11 10.82
C ALA A 288 1.91 19.40 9.58
N PHE A 289 1.32 18.24 9.26
CA PHE A 289 1.51 17.57 8.00
C PHE A 289 0.52 18.08 6.97
N VAL A 290 0.99 18.47 5.78
CA VAL A 290 0.20 18.99 4.66
C VAL A 290 0.10 17.91 3.59
N PHE A 291 -1.14 17.50 3.25
CA PHE A 291 -1.41 16.45 2.27
C PHE A 291 -2.35 16.93 1.17
N PRO A 292 -1.84 17.59 0.11
CA PRO A 292 -2.65 18.27 -0.90
C PRO A 292 -3.08 17.38 -2.07
N SER A 293 -3.03 16.05 -1.92
CA SER A 293 -3.23 15.11 -3.02
C SER A 293 -4.57 15.30 -3.73
N LEU A 294 -4.52 15.29 -5.07
CA LEU A 294 -5.70 15.41 -5.94
C LEU A 294 -6.48 14.08 -6.05
N TYR A 295 -5.78 12.97 -5.91
CA TYR A 295 -6.33 11.64 -6.05
C TYR A 295 -5.47 10.61 -5.31
N GLU A 296 -6.12 9.77 -4.53
CA GLU A 296 -5.51 8.66 -3.79
C GLU A 296 -6.39 7.42 -3.85
N GLY A 297 -5.79 6.25 -3.62
CA GLY A 297 -6.54 5.03 -3.36
C GLY A 297 -6.89 4.87 -1.88
N PHE A 298 -6.04 5.42 -1.00
CA PHE A 298 -6.19 5.34 0.45
C PHE A 298 -5.63 6.60 1.14
N GLY A 299 -4.33 6.86 1.04
CA GLY A 299 -3.66 7.96 1.72
C GLY A 299 -2.98 7.49 3.03
N ILE A 300 -1.89 6.72 2.92
CA ILE A 300 -1.12 6.26 4.09
C ILE A 300 -0.48 7.44 4.86
N PRO A 301 0.18 8.43 4.22
CA PRO A 301 0.94 9.45 4.92
C PRO A 301 0.17 10.25 5.98
N PRO A 302 -1.12 10.58 5.81
CA PRO A 302 -1.92 11.15 6.89
C PRO A 302 -2.00 10.29 8.15
N LEU A 303 -2.15 8.96 8.02
CA LEU A 303 -2.13 8.05 9.17
C LEU A 303 -0.74 7.96 9.80
N GLU A 304 0.31 8.00 8.98
CA GLU A 304 1.70 8.05 9.46
C GLU A 304 1.94 9.31 10.31
N ALA A 305 1.45 10.47 9.85
CA ALA A 305 1.50 11.71 10.62
C ALA A 305 0.71 11.60 11.94
N MET A 306 -0.50 11.05 11.91
CA MET A 306 -1.34 10.83 13.10
C MET A 306 -0.67 9.89 14.09
N TYR A 307 0.11 8.90 13.63
CA TYR A 307 0.86 7.99 14.49
C TYR A 307 1.83 8.74 15.43
N PHE A 308 2.39 9.84 14.96
CA PHE A 308 3.27 10.74 15.74
C PHE A 308 2.52 11.91 16.37
N ALA A 309 1.21 11.87 16.48
CA ALA A 309 0.37 12.97 16.96
C ALA A 309 0.62 14.29 16.20
N CYS A 310 1.02 14.23 14.93
CA CYS A 310 1.15 15.39 14.07
C CYS A 310 -0.23 15.84 13.58
N PRO A 311 -0.60 17.14 13.73
CA PRO A 311 -1.81 17.66 13.12
C PRO A 311 -1.81 17.46 11.60
N VAL A 312 -2.97 17.15 11.02
CA VAL A 312 -3.08 16.88 9.59
C VAL A 312 -3.98 17.91 8.91
N ILE A 313 -3.43 18.59 7.90
CA ILE A 313 -4.17 19.46 6.96
C ILE A 313 -4.18 18.71 5.63
N ALA A 314 -5.34 18.17 5.25
CA ALA A 314 -5.47 17.27 4.11
C ALA A 314 -6.42 17.80 3.05
N SER A 315 -6.23 17.39 1.81
CA SER A 315 -7.18 17.67 0.75
C SER A 315 -8.53 16.99 1.01
N SER A 316 -9.60 17.59 0.49
CA SER A 316 -10.97 17.06 0.56
C SER A 316 -11.22 15.90 -0.43
N ALA A 317 -10.18 15.31 -1.04
CA ALA A 317 -10.31 14.16 -1.92
C ALA A 317 -10.97 12.97 -1.22
N ALA A 318 -11.89 12.28 -1.93
CA ALA A 318 -12.81 11.31 -1.32
C ALA A 318 -12.11 10.19 -0.54
N ALA A 319 -11.03 9.58 -1.09
CA ALA A 319 -10.27 8.57 -0.37
C ALA A 319 -9.59 9.12 0.89
N VAL A 320 -9.12 10.38 0.85
CA VAL A 320 -8.48 11.04 2.00
C VAL A 320 -9.49 11.30 3.10
N ARG A 321 -10.72 11.76 2.74
CA ARG A 321 -11.83 11.90 3.70
C ARG A 321 -12.24 10.56 4.31
N GLU A 322 -12.30 9.48 3.50
CA GLU A 322 -12.58 8.13 4.01
C GLU A 322 -11.50 7.69 5.00
N THR A 323 -10.22 7.94 4.70
CA THR A 323 -9.10 7.49 5.53
C THR A 323 -8.95 8.31 6.80
N CYS A 324 -9.11 9.64 6.75
CA CYS A 324 -8.84 10.52 7.89
C CYS A 324 -10.08 10.86 8.72
N ALA A 325 -11.30 10.75 8.15
CA ALA A 325 -12.57 11.10 8.79
C ALA A 325 -12.50 12.49 9.47
N ASP A 326 -12.81 12.60 10.76
CA ASP A 326 -12.77 13.84 11.53
C ASP A 326 -11.42 14.10 12.25
N ALA A 327 -10.40 13.29 11.96
CA ALA A 327 -9.05 13.41 12.53
C ALA A 327 -8.12 14.35 11.72
N ALA A 328 -8.63 15.01 10.67
CA ALA A 328 -7.90 15.97 9.85
C ALA A 328 -8.73 17.24 9.59
N VAL A 329 -8.04 18.35 9.35
CA VAL A 329 -8.63 19.57 8.81
C VAL A 329 -8.55 19.52 7.29
N TYR A 330 -9.63 19.89 6.60
CA TYR A 330 -9.73 19.75 5.15
C TYR A 330 -9.71 21.08 4.41
N PHE A 331 -9.21 21.02 3.17
CA PHE A 331 -9.26 22.14 2.22
C PHE A 331 -9.48 21.61 0.79
N ASP A 332 -9.90 22.49 -0.13
CA ASP A 332 -10.00 22.17 -1.56
C ASP A 332 -8.58 22.02 -2.14
N PRO A 333 -8.21 20.86 -2.71
CA PRO A 333 -6.87 20.65 -3.25
C PRO A 333 -6.46 21.60 -4.37
N LEU A 334 -7.38 22.34 -4.96
CA LEU A 334 -7.10 23.33 -6.00
C LEU A 334 -6.96 24.76 -5.42
N ASP A 335 -7.31 24.97 -4.14
CA ASP A 335 -7.29 26.28 -3.48
C ASP A 335 -6.09 26.42 -2.54
N ALA A 336 -5.04 27.11 -3.02
CA ALA A 336 -3.85 27.41 -2.23
C ALA A 336 -4.07 28.53 -1.20
N ASP A 337 -5.08 29.38 -1.37
CA ASP A 337 -5.44 30.41 -0.40
C ASP A 337 -6.14 29.80 0.81
N GLU A 338 -7.07 28.86 0.59
CA GLU A 338 -7.69 28.11 1.66
C GLU A 338 -6.63 27.31 2.45
N LEU A 339 -5.71 26.61 1.76
CA LEU A 339 -4.63 25.90 2.44
C LEU A 339 -3.77 26.86 3.26
N SER A 340 -3.38 28.01 2.71
CA SER A 340 -2.60 29.03 3.43
C SER A 340 -3.34 29.53 4.68
N ALA A 341 -4.66 29.74 4.59
CA ALA A 341 -5.50 30.11 5.72
C ALA A 341 -5.51 29.02 6.81
N LYS A 342 -5.65 27.73 6.43
CA LYS A 342 -5.56 26.61 7.37
C LYS A 342 -4.19 26.46 8.02
N MET A 343 -3.11 26.74 7.29
CA MET A 343 -1.76 26.78 7.84
C MET A 343 -1.61 27.92 8.87
N ARG A 344 -2.16 29.11 8.59
CA ARG A 344 -2.16 30.24 9.56
C ARG A 344 -2.98 29.90 10.80
N GLU A 345 -4.18 29.39 10.65
CA GLU A 345 -5.01 28.92 11.75
C GLU A 345 -4.26 27.92 12.63
N ARG A 346 -3.50 27.00 12.03
CA ARG A 346 -2.69 26.02 12.76
C ARG A 346 -1.53 26.66 13.55
N ILE A 347 -0.89 27.71 13.02
CA ILE A 347 0.12 28.47 13.75
C ILE A 347 -0.49 29.11 14.99
N ASP A 348 -1.69 29.72 14.85
CA ASP A 348 -2.37 30.43 15.95
C ASP A 348 -2.85 29.46 17.04
N LEU A 349 -3.31 28.25 16.66
CA LEU A 349 -3.68 27.18 17.60
C LEU A 349 -2.49 26.55 18.33
N GLY A 350 -1.29 26.63 17.77
CA GLY A 350 -0.07 26.09 18.36
C GLY A 350 -0.04 24.55 18.34
N ARG A 351 0.20 23.92 19.49
CA ARG A 351 0.32 22.44 19.57
C ARG A 351 -1.03 21.74 19.42
N ILE A 352 -0.96 20.48 19.01
CA ILE A 352 -2.15 19.62 18.91
C ILE A 352 -2.88 19.52 20.26
N SER A 353 -4.20 19.70 20.24
CA SER A 353 -5.03 19.61 21.44
C SER A 353 -5.27 18.14 21.86
N PRO A 354 -5.61 17.89 23.13
CA PRO A 354 -5.98 16.53 23.59
C PRO A 354 -7.16 15.92 22.78
N LEU A 355 -8.11 16.76 22.35
CA LEU A 355 -9.26 16.32 21.55
C LEU A 355 -8.82 15.87 20.15
N GLU A 356 -7.98 16.66 19.47
CA GLU A 356 -7.42 16.26 18.16
C GLU A 356 -6.62 14.95 18.28
N GLN A 357 -5.80 14.80 19.33
CA GLN A 357 -5.08 13.54 19.56
C GLN A 357 -6.00 12.36 19.82
N ALA A 358 -7.11 12.56 20.54
CA ALA A 358 -8.10 11.50 20.78
C ALA A 358 -8.72 11.02 19.46
N LYS A 359 -9.12 11.94 18.58
CA LYS A 359 -9.65 11.62 17.24
C LYS A 359 -8.62 10.88 16.39
N GLN A 360 -7.35 11.30 16.41
CA GLN A 360 -6.29 10.60 15.70
C GLN A 360 -6.09 9.18 16.21
N ARG A 361 -6.06 8.94 17.53
CA ARG A 361 -5.95 7.61 18.13
C ARG A 361 -7.13 6.70 17.76
N GLU A 362 -8.36 7.23 17.82
CA GLU A 362 -9.55 6.49 17.42
C GLU A 362 -9.46 6.09 15.94
N ARG A 363 -9.00 7.02 15.09
CA ARG A 363 -8.86 6.77 13.67
C ARG A 363 -7.79 5.71 13.37
N LEU A 364 -6.64 5.78 14.03
CA LEU A 364 -5.57 4.79 13.89
C LEU A 364 -6.02 3.39 14.34
N ALA A 365 -6.81 3.28 15.41
CA ALA A 365 -7.33 1.99 15.90
C ALA A 365 -8.24 1.25 14.88
N THR A 366 -8.76 1.97 13.87
CA THR A 366 -9.55 1.41 12.78
C THR A 366 -8.70 0.53 11.87
N TYR A 367 -7.43 0.87 11.68
CA TYR A 367 -6.52 0.26 10.72
C TYR A 367 -5.41 -0.52 11.40
N SER A 368 -5.16 -1.75 10.95
CA SER A 368 -4.08 -2.60 11.45
C SER A 368 -3.60 -3.54 10.36
N TRP A 369 -2.28 -3.69 10.22
CA TRP A 369 -1.71 -4.66 9.30
C TRP A 369 -2.15 -6.08 9.62
N THR A 370 -2.27 -6.40 10.92
CA THR A 370 -2.75 -7.71 11.37
C THR A 370 -4.21 -7.94 10.96
N LYS A 371 -5.11 -6.96 11.15
CA LYS A 371 -6.51 -7.05 10.70
C LYS A 371 -6.60 -7.20 9.18
N SER A 372 -5.79 -6.44 8.44
CA SER A 372 -5.75 -6.49 6.98
C SER A 372 -5.22 -7.83 6.47
N ALA A 373 -4.16 -8.36 7.08
CA ALA A 373 -3.65 -9.69 6.77
C ALA A 373 -4.66 -10.80 7.11
N ALA A 374 -5.39 -10.70 8.22
CA ALA A 374 -6.46 -11.63 8.56
C ALA A 374 -7.59 -11.59 7.51
N ALA A 375 -8.01 -10.41 7.05
CA ALA A 375 -8.97 -10.26 5.98
C ALA A 375 -8.46 -10.88 4.66
N MET A 376 -7.18 -10.68 4.32
CA MET A 376 -6.53 -11.33 3.18
C MET A 376 -6.59 -12.85 3.28
N LEU A 377 -6.21 -13.42 4.43
CA LEU A 377 -6.26 -14.86 4.66
C LEU A 377 -7.69 -15.41 4.59
N GLN A 378 -8.70 -14.66 5.06
CA GLN A 378 -10.12 -15.06 4.91
C GLN A 378 -10.55 -15.11 3.44
N VAL A 379 -10.11 -14.16 2.60
CA VAL A 379 -10.36 -14.20 1.15
C VAL A 379 -9.69 -15.42 0.53
N LEU A 380 -8.44 -15.69 0.90
CA LEU A 380 -7.66 -16.83 0.39
C LEU A 380 -8.18 -18.20 0.87
N ALA A 381 -8.86 -18.27 1.99
CA ALA A 381 -9.47 -19.50 2.48
C ALA A 381 -10.70 -19.94 1.66
N LYS A 382 -11.32 -19.01 0.91
CA LYS A 382 -12.45 -19.32 0.03
C LYS A 382 -11.95 -19.87 -1.30
N PRO A 383 -12.69 -20.79 -1.97
CA PRO A 383 -12.38 -21.16 -3.36
C PRO A 383 -12.41 -19.89 -4.20
N VAL A 384 -11.40 -19.69 -5.05
CA VAL A 384 -11.45 -18.62 -6.05
C VAL A 384 -12.60 -18.92 -7.00
N ARG A 385 -13.46 -17.93 -7.24
CA ARG A 385 -14.51 -18.03 -8.25
C ARG A 385 -13.87 -18.43 -9.58
N GLN A 386 -14.15 -19.63 -10.06
CA GLN A 386 -13.79 -20.00 -11.42
C GLN A 386 -14.71 -19.22 -12.35
N ILE A 387 -14.16 -18.22 -13.02
CA ILE A 387 -14.86 -17.53 -14.11
C ILE A 387 -14.84 -18.50 -15.30
N GLY A 388 -16.00 -18.97 -15.72
CA GLY A 388 -16.13 -19.82 -16.88
C GLY A 388 -15.62 -19.16 -18.16
N PRO A 389 -15.35 -19.91 -19.24
CA PRO A 389 -14.91 -19.35 -20.52
C PRO A 389 -15.89 -18.32 -21.12
N ASP A 390 -17.12 -18.32 -20.67
CA ASP A 390 -18.24 -17.46 -21.05
C ASP A 390 -18.36 -16.20 -20.16
N GLY A 391 -17.45 -15.98 -19.18
CA GLY A 391 -17.49 -14.86 -18.27
C GLY A 391 -18.52 -14.99 -17.13
N THR A 392 -19.20 -16.14 -17.02
CA THR A 392 -20.13 -16.40 -15.91
C THR A 392 -19.39 -16.95 -14.71
N ALA A 393 -19.70 -16.41 -13.51
CA ALA A 393 -19.19 -16.96 -12.25
C ALA A 393 -19.85 -18.31 -11.97
N ARG A 394 -19.05 -19.37 -11.83
CA ARG A 394 -19.45 -20.67 -11.31
C ARG A 394 -18.99 -20.88 -9.89
#